data_66ab7b513715873f480161185f660711
#
_entry.id   66ab7b513715873f480161185f660711
#
_cell.length_a   1.000
_cell.length_b   1.000
_cell.length_c   1.000
_cell.angle_alpha   90.00
_cell.angle_beta   90.00
_cell.angle_gamma   90.00
#
_symmetry.space_group_name_H-M   'P 1'
#
loop_
_entity.id
_entity.type
_entity.pdbx_description
1 polymer ?
#
loop_
_entity_poly.entity_id
_entity_poly.type
_entity_poly.pdbx_seq_one_letter_code
_entity_poly.pdbx_strand_id
1 'polypeptide(L)'
;MNIEEEVSQLIGTPESEMLEYKAVLPPSKNIAQLICSFANSNGGFIVLGVSDNFEINGLSEDFHANTITHKALDLLSPQPIVHYQYVAFKSKKLYVIKIEKSSVLVSLESKIYKRIGASSKLINPTEITFKQNG
;
A
#
# COMPACT_ATOMS: atom_id res chain seq x y z
N MET A 1 8.70 13.49 -11.09
CA MET A 1 9.46 12.24 -10.84
C MET A 1 8.54 11.06 -11.10
N ASN A 2 8.98 10.05 -11.83
CA ASN A 2 8.16 8.87 -12.07
C ASN A 2 8.29 7.87 -10.90
N ILE A 3 7.43 6.85 -10.88
CA ILE A 3 7.39 5.87 -9.79
C ILE A 3 8.74 5.16 -9.64
N GLU A 4 9.39 4.80 -10.75
CA GLU A 4 10.69 4.12 -10.72
C GLU A 4 11.74 4.97 -10.01
N GLU A 5 11.79 6.25 -10.30
CA GLU A 5 12.72 7.17 -9.66
C GLU A 5 12.39 7.38 -8.18
N GLU A 6 11.12 7.54 -7.85
CA GLU A 6 10.68 7.69 -6.46
C GLU A 6 11.06 6.47 -5.63
N VAL A 7 10.82 5.27 -6.14
CA VAL A 7 11.12 4.02 -5.45
C VAL A 7 12.63 3.82 -5.28
N SER A 8 13.42 4.20 -6.28
CA SER A 8 14.88 4.11 -6.20
C SER A 8 15.42 4.89 -5.00
N GLN A 9 14.78 6.00 -4.67
CA GLN A 9 15.18 6.82 -3.54
C GLN A 9 14.67 6.27 -2.20
N LEU A 10 13.56 5.53 -2.22
CA LEU A 10 12.93 4.99 -1.01
C LEU A 10 13.55 3.68 -0.53
N ILE A 11 13.96 2.82 -1.46
CA ILE A 11 14.50 1.51 -1.11
C ILE A 11 15.76 1.68 -0.27
N GLY A 12 15.78 1.03 0.90
CA GLY A 12 16.85 1.17 1.87
C GLY A 12 16.46 2.03 3.07
N THR A 13 15.36 2.79 2.95
CA THR A 13 14.81 3.48 4.10
C THR A 13 13.85 2.54 4.85
N PRO A 14 13.70 2.69 6.17
CA PRO A 14 12.82 1.78 6.93
C PRO A 14 11.35 1.98 6.60
N GLU A 15 10.56 0.94 6.85
CA GLU A 15 9.11 1.06 6.81
C GLU A 15 8.66 2.22 7.69
N SER A 16 7.58 2.88 7.27
CA SER A 16 7.12 4.09 7.93
C SER A 16 5.63 4.27 7.70
N GLU A 17 5.12 5.42 8.10
CA GLU A 17 3.74 5.81 7.83
C GLU A 17 3.42 5.81 6.33
N MET A 18 4.44 6.02 5.47
CA MET A 18 4.26 6.15 4.03
C MET A 18 4.95 5.05 3.22
N LEU A 19 5.45 4.01 3.86
CA LEU A 19 6.22 2.98 3.15
C LEU A 19 6.06 1.60 3.80
N GLU A 20 5.74 0.62 2.96
CA GLU A 20 5.62 -0.79 3.36
C GLU A 20 6.35 -1.67 2.36
N TYR A 21 7.15 -2.62 2.86
CA TYR A 21 7.79 -3.65 2.03
C TYR A 21 7.12 -4.99 2.26
N LYS A 22 7.00 -5.78 1.19
CA LYS A 22 6.59 -7.19 1.28
C LYS A 22 7.52 -8.02 0.39
N ALA A 23 8.10 -9.06 0.95
CA ALA A 23 9.00 -9.93 0.21
C ALA A 23 8.28 -10.71 -0.89
N VAL A 24 7.02 -11.05 -0.64
CA VAL A 24 6.18 -11.82 -1.56
C VAL A 24 4.84 -11.11 -1.73
N LEU A 25 4.06 -11.56 -2.71
CA LEU A 25 2.74 -10.97 -2.96
C LEU A 25 1.74 -11.46 -1.89
N PRO A 26 1.17 -10.55 -1.09
CA PRO A 26 0.13 -10.94 -0.14
C PRO A 26 -1.19 -11.24 -0.87
N PRO A 27 -2.14 -11.88 -0.19
CA PRO A 27 -3.51 -12.01 -0.71
C PRO A 27 -4.15 -10.64 -0.96
N SER A 28 -5.12 -10.59 -1.88
CA SER A 28 -5.76 -9.33 -2.28
C SER A 28 -6.37 -8.57 -1.10
N LYS A 29 -6.93 -9.26 -0.12
CA LYS A 29 -7.51 -8.62 1.06
C LYS A 29 -6.45 -7.89 1.91
N ASN A 30 -5.27 -8.47 2.02
CA ASN A 30 -4.16 -7.84 2.75
C ASN A 30 -3.66 -6.60 2.00
N ILE A 31 -3.56 -6.67 0.68
CA ILE A 31 -3.21 -5.51 -0.15
C ILE A 31 -4.28 -4.42 0.01
N ALA A 32 -5.56 -4.80 0.00
CA ALA A 32 -6.66 -3.85 0.18
C ALA A 32 -6.57 -3.14 1.53
N GLN A 33 -6.25 -3.87 2.59
CA GLN A 33 -6.10 -3.29 3.92
C GLN A 33 -4.96 -2.25 3.96
N LEU A 34 -3.85 -2.57 3.33
CA LEU A 34 -2.72 -1.63 3.22
C LEU A 34 -3.11 -0.40 2.41
N ILE A 35 -3.71 -0.59 1.24
CA ILE A 35 -4.15 0.54 0.40
C ILE A 35 -5.13 1.43 1.17
N CYS A 36 -6.10 0.81 1.85
CA CYS A 36 -7.07 1.52 2.67
C CYS A 36 -6.38 2.41 3.71
N SER A 37 -5.43 1.84 4.44
CA SER A 37 -4.74 2.55 5.51
C SER A 37 -3.90 3.72 4.99
N PHE A 38 -3.21 3.54 3.85
CA PHE A 38 -2.44 4.62 3.24
C PHE A 38 -3.36 5.73 2.71
N ALA A 39 -4.45 5.35 2.03
CA ALA A 39 -5.40 6.31 1.47
C ALA A 39 -6.05 7.17 2.57
N ASN A 40 -6.33 6.58 3.72
CA ASN A 40 -6.93 7.27 4.87
C ASN A 40 -5.92 8.04 5.72
N SER A 41 -4.66 8.02 5.32
CA SER A 41 -3.59 8.72 6.05
C SER A 41 -2.93 9.72 5.10
N ASN A 42 -1.66 9.57 4.79
CA ASN A 42 -0.92 10.53 3.97
C ASN A 42 -0.55 9.98 2.59
N GLY A 43 -1.17 8.87 2.18
CA GLY A 43 -0.74 8.16 0.99
C GLY A 43 0.56 7.40 1.25
N GLY A 44 1.18 6.88 0.22
CA GLY A 44 2.45 6.20 0.38
C GLY A 44 2.70 5.14 -0.67
N PHE A 45 3.65 4.26 -0.38
CA PHE A 45 4.12 3.23 -1.30
C PHE A 45 4.10 1.86 -0.66
N ILE A 46 3.68 0.87 -1.44
CA ILE A 46 3.85 -0.54 -1.12
C ILE A 46 4.82 -1.09 -2.16
N VAL A 47 5.93 -1.67 -1.72
CA VAL A 47 6.96 -2.21 -2.60
C VAL A 47 7.05 -3.72 -2.37
N LEU A 48 6.71 -4.49 -3.40
CA LEU A 48 6.74 -5.95 -3.35
C LEU A 48 8.03 -6.47 -3.97
N GLY A 49 8.63 -7.46 -3.33
CA GLY A 49 9.89 -8.06 -3.76
C GLY A 49 11.08 -7.65 -2.91
N VAL A 50 10.84 -6.93 -1.81
CA VAL A 50 11.86 -6.50 -0.87
C VAL A 50 11.48 -6.99 0.52
N SER A 51 12.43 -7.59 1.23
CA SER A 51 12.19 -8.09 2.59
C SER A 51 12.33 -6.99 3.63
N ASP A 52 11.90 -7.28 4.87
CA ASP A 52 11.94 -6.32 5.99
C ASP A 52 13.37 -5.85 6.31
N ASN A 53 14.38 -6.67 6.02
CA ASN A 53 15.78 -6.31 6.22
C ASN A 53 16.44 -5.78 4.95
N PHE A 54 15.63 -5.26 4.02
CA PHE A 54 16.06 -4.58 2.79
C PHE A 54 16.73 -5.50 1.76
N GLU A 55 16.54 -6.81 1.84
CA GLU A 55 17.02 -7.72 0.81
C GLU A 55 16.14 -7.59 -0.42
N ILE A 56 16.76 -7.38 -1.59
CA ILE A 56 16.06 -7.25 -2.86
C ILE A 56 15.94 -8.65 -3.45
N ASN A 57 14.84 -9.32 -3.16
CA ASN A 57 14.60 -10.69 -3.65
C ASN A 57 14.02 -10.72 -5.06
N GLY A 58 13.26 -9.70 -5.40
CA GLY A 58 12.52 -9.65 -6.65
C GLY A 58 11.31 -10.58 -6.64
N LEU A 59 10.55 -10.53 -7.70
CA LEU A 59 9.35 -11.34 -7.90
C LEU A 59 9.56 -12.31 -9.04
N SER A 60 8.92 -13.49 -8.98
CA SER A 60 8.95 -14.44 -10.07
C SER A 60 8.10 -13.94 -11.24
N GLU A 61 8.36 -14.49 -12.44
CA GLU A 61 7.64 -14.07 -13.65
C GLU A 61 6.17 -14.48 -13.65
N ASP A 62 5.80 -15.49 -12.85
CA ASP A 62 4.43 -16.00 -12.79
C ASP A 62 3.51 -15.12 -11.94
N PHE A 63 3.95 -13.93 -11.64
CA PHE A 63 3.27 -13.07 -10.70
C PHE A 63 2.15 -12.29 -11.36
N HIS A 64 0.95 -12.43 -10.81
CA HIS A 64 -0.24 -11.73 -11.27
C HIS A 64 -0.54 -10.53 -10.37
N ALA A 65 0.47 -9.68 -10.14
CA ALA A 65 0.35 -8.55 -9.23
C ALA A 65 -0.74 -7.56 -9.68
N ASN A 66 -0.86 -7.32 -10.98
CA ASN A 66 -1.92 -6.45 -11.50
C ASN A 66 -3.31 -6.99 -11.16
N THR A 67 -3.52 -8.28 -11.37
CA THR A 67 -4.80 -8.92 -11.08
C THR A 67 -5.15 -8.84 -9.59
N ILE A 68 -4.18 -9.11 -8.73
CA ILE A 68 -4.37 -9.04 -7.28
C ILE A 68 -4.67 -7.62 -6.84
N THR A 69 -3.98 -6.63 -7.43
CA THR A 69 -4.22 -5.21 -7.12
C THR A 69 -5.63 -4.79 -7.54
N HIS A 70 -6.08 -5.21 -8.72
CA HIS A 70 -7.45 -4.95 -9.16
C HIS A 70 -8.48 -5.55 -8.20
N LYS A 71 -8.29 -6.79 -7.78
CA LYS A 71 -9.17 -7.44 -6.81
C LYS A 71 -9.18 -6.69 -5.49
N ALA A 72 -8.02 -6.20 -5.06
CA ALA A 72 -7.93 -5.41 -3.83
C ALA A 72 -8.74 -4.12 -3.94
N LEU A 73 -8.61 -3.41 -5.06
CA LEU A 73 -9.34 -2.16 -5.28
C LEU A 73 -10.85 -2.39 -5.30
N ASP A 74 -11.31 -3.52 -5.85
CA ASP A 74 -12.73 -3.85 -5.89
C ASP A 74 -13.33 -4.04 -4.50
N LEU A 75 -12.51 -4.30 -3.49
CA LEU A 75 -12.97 -4.46 -2.11
C LEU A 75 -13.12 -3.12 -1.37
N LEU A 76 -12.64 -2.03 -1.97
CA LEU A 76 -12.58 -0.71 -1.31
C LEU A 76 -13.69 0.21 -1.78
N SER A 77 -14.24 0.99 -0.87
CA SER A 77 -15.34 1.90 -1.16
C SER A 77 -15.15 3.23 -0.40
N PRO A 78 -15.07 4.37 -1.12
CA PRO A 78 -14.86 4.46 -2.55
C PRO A 78 -13.45 3.98 -2.92
N GLN A 79 -13.23 3.65 -4.20
CA GLN A 79 -11.90 3.23 -4.61
C GLN A 79 -10.94 4.43 -4.58
N PRO A 80 -9.81 4.33 -3.88
CA PRO A 80 -8.81 5.41 -3.87
C PRO A 80 -8.05 5.45 -5.20
N ILE A 81 -7.36 6.55 -5.43
CA ILE A 81 -6.50 6.70 -6.60
C ILE A 81 -5.17 6.02 -6.31
N VAL A 82 -4.84 5.02 -7.10
CA VAL A 82 -3.57 4.30 -6.97
C VAL A 82 -2.91 4.20 -8.35
N HIS A 83 -1.58 4.17 -8.34
CA HIS A 83 -0.76 3.96 -9.53
C HIS A 83 0.10 2.74 -9.24
N TYR A 84 0.11 1.75 -10.13
CA TYR A 84 0.86 0.53 -9.88
C TYR A 84 1.53 0.03 -11.14
N GLN A 85 2.75 -0.47 -10.99
CA GLN A 85 3.53 -0.96 -12.11
C GLN A 85 4.68 -1.86 -11.63
N TYR A 86 5.18 -2.65 -12.56
CA TYR A 86 6.45 -3.34 -12.34
C TYR A 86 7.60 -2.37 -12.52
N VAL A 87 8.63 -2.55 -11.71
CA VAL A 87 9.83 -1.70 -11.71
C VAL A 87 11.05 -2.60 -11.67
N ALA A 88 12.05 -2.30 -12.50
CA ALA A 88 13.34 -2.98 -12.44
C ALA A 88 14.24 -2.23 -11.46
N PHE A 89 14.83 -2.96 -10.52
CA PHE A 89 15.76 -2.38 -9.54
C PHE A 89 16.88 -3.40 -9.28
N LYS A 90 18.13 -2.99 -9.56
CA LYS A 90 19.31 -3.86 -9.40
C LYS A 90 19.11 -5.22 -10.06
N SER A 91 18.63 -5.23 -11.28
CA SER A 91 18.37 -6.42 -12.09
C SER A 91 17.30 -7.34 -11.51
N LYS A 92 16.51 -6.87 -10.57
CA LYS A 92 15.39 -7.59 -9.99
C LYS A 92 14.08 -6.92 -10.39
N LYS A 93 13.02 -7.72 -10.47
CA LYS A 93 11.68 -7.25 -10.81
C LYS A 93 10.90 -7.01 -9.54
N LEU A 94 10.51 -5.77 -9.32
CA LEU A 94 9.68 -5.36 -8.18
C LEU A 94 8.32 -4.94 -8.68
N TYR A 95 7.36 -4.86 -7.78
CA TYR A 95 6.04 -4.30 -8.09
C TYR A 95 5.75 -3.20 -7.07
N VAL A 96 5.31 -2.05 -7.56
CA VAL A 96 5.10 -0.87 -6.73
C VAL A 96 3.65 -0.42 -6.84
N ILE A 97 3.04 -0.16 -5.70
CA ILE A 97 1.72 0.46 -5.62
C ILE A 97 1.91 1.79 -4.92
N LYS A 98 1.63 2.88 -5.63
CA LYS A 98 1.65 4.24 -5.08
C LYS A 98 0.22 4.66 -4.79
N ILE A 99 -0.08 4.99 -3.55
CA ILE A 99 -1.42 5.35 -3.10
C ILE A 99 -1.46 6.84 -2.81
N GLU A 100 -2.44 7.54 -3.41
CA GLU A 100 -2.68 8.94 -3.10
C GLU A 100 -3.55 9.06 -1.86
N LYS A 101 -3.30 10.12 -1.08
CA LYS A 101 -4.16 10.43 0.05
C LYS A 101 -5.58 10.71 -0.47
N SER A 102 -6.56 10.04 0.11
CA SER A 102 -7.97 10.25 -0.25
C SER A 102 -8.53 11.47 0.46
N SER A 103 -9.39 12.21 -0.23
CA SER A 103 -10.10 13.35 0.37
C SER A 103 -11.30 12.90 1.22
N VAL A 104 -11.70 11.64 1.09
CA VAL A 104 -12.80 11.05 1.87
C VAL A 104 -12.33 9.73 2.47
N LEU A 105 -13.00 9.28 3.53
CA LEU A 105 -12.64 8.00 4.14
C LEU A 105 -12.94 6.84 3.20
N VAL A 106 -12.00 5.91 3.13
CA VAL A 106 -12.09 4.68 2.35
C VAL A 106 -12.35 3.55 3.33
N SER A 107 -13.30 2.67 2.99
CA SER A 107 -13.61 1.51 3.81
C SER A 107 -13.30 0.20 3.09
N LEU A 108 -12.98 -0.82 3.87
CA LEU A 108 -12.82 -2.19 3.42
C LEU A 108 -13.82 -3.04 4.22
N GLU A 109 -14.85 -3.56 3.54
CA GLU A 109 -15.90 -4.35 4.19
C GLU A 109 -16.46 -3.63 5.42
N SER A 110 -16.81 -2.36 5.25
CA SER A 110 -17.36 -1.48 6.29
C SER A 110 -16.40 -1.18 7.44
N LYS A 111 -15.11 -1.47 7.27
CA LYS A 111 -14.08 -1.18 8.27
C LYS A 111 -13.14 -0.10 7.76
N ILE A 112 -12.67 0.74 8.66
CA ILE A 112 -11.74 1.83 8.34
C ILE A 112 -10.38 1.49 8.94
N TYR A 113 -9.36 1.56 8.12
CA TYR A 113 -7.97 1.34 8.55
C TYR A 113 -7.19 2.63 8.33
N LYS A 114 -6.27 2.92 9.24
CA LYS A 114 -5.34 4.03 9.11
C LYS A 114 -3.91 3.56 9.36
N ARG A 115 -2.98 4.30 8.80
CA ARG A 115 -1.56 4.05 9.01
C ARG A 115 -1.13 4.78 10.29
N ILE A 116 -0.60 4.03 11.25
CA ILE A 116 -0.07 4.59 12.51
C ILE A 116 1.36 4.06 12.63
N GLY A 117 2.34 4.95 12.41
CA GLY A 117 3.71 4.53 12.25
C GLY A 117 3.82 3.55 11.07
N ALA A 118 4.52 2.46 11.24
CA ALA A 118 4.69 1.43 10.21
C ALA A 118 3.63 0.33 10.29
N SER A 119 2.46 0.61 10.83
CA SER A 119 1.37 -0.36 10.99
C SER A 119 0.06 0.16 10.45
N SER A 120 -0.76 -0.78 9.93
CA SER A 120 -2.13 -0.49 9.52
C SER A 120 -3.05 -0.90 10.67
N LYS A 121 -3.81 0.05 11.19
CA LYS A 121 -4.66 -0.14 12.36
C LYS A 121 -6.13 0.04 12.03
N LEU A 122 -6.95 -0.87 12.54
CA LEU A 122 -8.40 -0.75 12.48
C LEU A 122 -8.83 0.41 13.40
N ILE A 123 -9.61 1.34 12.83
CA ILE A 123 -10.11 2.49 13.58
C ILE A 123 -11.54 2.19 14.05
N ASN A 124 -11.77 2.43 15.32
CA ASN A 124 -13.09 2.26 15.93
C ASN A 124 -14.06 3.27 15.31
N PRO A 125 -15.23 2.84 14.80
CA PRO A 125 -16.22 3.78 14.24
C PRO A 125 -16.63 4.89 15.19
N THR A 126 -16.67 4.64 16.48
CA THR A 126 -16.98 5.66 17.51
C THR A 126 -15.93 6.77 17.51
N GLU A 127 -14.65 6.43 17.37
CA GLU A 127 -13.56 7.42 17.30
C GLU A 127 -13.69 8.28 16.05
N ILE A 128 -14.05 7.67 14.92
CA ILE A 128 -14.22 8.40 13.67
C ILE A 128 -15.35 9.42 13.80
N THR A 129 -16.49 8.99 14.31
CA THR A 129 -17.66 9.83 14.51
C THR A 129 -17.33 11.00 15.45
N PHE A 130 -16.64 10.71 16.54
CA PHE A 130 -16.23 11.73 17.51
C PHE A 130 -15.31 12.77 16.88
N LYS A 131 -14.34 12.34 16.11
CA LYS A 131 -13.39 13.25 15.44
C LYS A 131 -14.08 14.12 14.39
N GLN A 132 -15.08 13.59 13.70
CA GLN A 132 -15.83 14.35 12.70
C GLN A 132 -16.74 15.41 13.35
N ASN A 133 -17.21 15.17 14.54
CA ASN A 133 -18.11 16.07 15.27
C ASN A 133 -17.34 17.06 16.17
N GLY A 134 -16.10 16.81 16.38
CA GLY A 134 -15.22 17.65 17.19
C GLY A 134 -14.25 18.47 16.36
#